data_6b4ce969a1f925aed8cbeca8ad37cfe0
#
_entry.id   6b4ce969a1f925aed8cbeca8ad37cfe0
#
_cell.length_a   1.000
_cell.length_b   1.000
_cell.length_c   1.000
_cell.angle_alpha   90.00
_cell.angle_beta   90.00
_cell.angle_gamma   90.00
#
_symmetry.space_group_name_H-M   'P 1'
#
loop_
_entity.id
_entity.type
_entity.pdbx_description
1 polymer ?
#
loop_
_entity_poly.entity_id
_entity_poly.type
_entity_poly.pdbx_seq_one_letter_code
_entity_poly.pdbx_strand_id
1 'polypeptide(L)'
;MTNDALFIIKQFGGVKALAKAINKDPATIYRWTYTRSKGGTGGIIPSSAQQKISAAARLLNISLSEPTSNNHVYRESADSQQFIHWFRHTAPYIHAHRGKTFVINFSGEAIESSIFSSLIEDFALLNSLGIRLILVHGIRPQLEKKLRHNKQLSHVVEHLRITDKNTLELAKEVTGTVRTDIEAKLSTSLANTPMAGSSIRVSSGNFITAKPLGVIEGVDYQFTGEVRRVDANSMSKSLDAGQVILVSPLGYSPTGEVFNLRSEEIATAIATAIKADKLILMTERTELLSENNQLIRQLTTEQAQAISDTRDDKRDDTYLHLQEAIRASKLGVQRIHLINRKINGGLQLELFTRQGSGTLISIQPFEDARAATIDDINGIIELIRPLEERGLLSYRATETLEMDINKFHVIEQDGLITTCAALYEYPGDAIAELACVAVHPRYRNGERGDYLLSMMEEKARTKGLTRIFVLSTQSSHWFAEKGFKPASLTDLPAEKQAHYNQTRRSKVLIKNLN
;
A
#
# COMPACT_ATOMS: atom_id res chain seq x y z
N MET A 1 -33.67 8.61 -37.05
CA MET A 1 -32.66 8.97 -38.09
C MET A 1 -31.83 10.11 -37.50
N THR A 2 -30.53 9.89 -37.37
CA THR A 2 -29.64 10.97 -36.91
C THR A 2 -29.58 12.10 -37.92
N ASN A 3 -29.45 13.32 -37.46
CA ASN A 3 -29.37 14.50 -38.34
C ASN A 3 -27.90 14.95 -38.54
N ASP A 4 -26.95 14.11 -38.16
CA ASP A 4 -25.52 14.36 -38.26
C ASP A 4 -25.00 14.03 -39.67
N ALA A 5 -24.54 15.05 -40.40
CA ALA A 5 -24.07 14.92 -41.74
C ALA A 5 -22.81 14.05 -41.87
N LEU A 6 -21.89 14.12 -40.90
CA LEU A 6 -20.65 13.32 -40.94
C LEU A 6 -20.93 11.85 -40.73
N PHE A 7 -21.83 11.52 -39.80
CA PHE A 7 -22.26 10.13 -39.60
C PHE A 7 -22.88 9.53 -40.87
N ILE A 8 -23.86 10.24 -41.44
CA ILE A 8 -24.55 9.75 -42.65
C ILE A 8 -23.59 9.61 -43.84
N ILE A 9 -22.70 10.58 -44.04
CA ILE A 9 -21.66 10.49 -45.10
C ILE A 9 -20.81 9.23 -44.92
N LYS A 10 -20.44 8.91 -43.69
CA LYS A 10 -19.62 7.72 -43.38
C LYS A 10 -20.39 6.42 -43.67
N GLN A 11 -21.66 6.35 -43.32
CA GLN A 11 -22.49 5.17 -43.56
C GLN A 11 -22.65 4.85 -45.07
N PHE A 12 -22.69 5.88 -45.91
CA PHE A 12 -22.75 5.73 -47.37
C PHE A 12 -21.37 5.51 -48.02
N GLY A 13 -20.27 5.45 -47.27
CA GLY A 13 -18.94 5.24 -47.84
C GLY A 13 -18.28 6.53 -48.36
N GLY A 14 -18.73 7.71 -47.91
CA GLY A 14 -18.13 9.01 -48.23
C GLY A 14 -19.04 9.96 -49.02
N VAL A 15 -18.56 11.20 -49.19
CA VAL A 15 -19.32 12.29 -49.82
C VAL A 15 -19.76 11.94 -51.26
N LYS A 16 -18.86 11.39 -52.08
CA LYS A 16 -19.18 11.06 -53.48
C LYS A 16 -20.24 9.96 -53.58
N ALA A 17 -20.16 8.96 -52.72
CA ALA A 17 -21.13 7.85 -52.67
C ALA A 17 -22.53 8.33 -52.24
N LEU A 18 -22.60 9.15 -51.18
CA LEU A 18 -23.84 9.77 -50.72
C LEU A 18 -24.45 10.69 -51.79
N ALA A 19 -23.62 11.51 -52.42
CA ALA A 19 -24.05 12.44 -53.49
C ALA A 19 -24.68 11.67 -54.67
N LYS A 20 -24.06 10.60 -55.12
CA LYS A 20 -24.58 9.71 -56.14
C LYS A 20 -25.89 9.05 -55.73
N ALA A 21 -25.98 8.56 -54.47
CA ALA A 21 -27.16 7.85 -53.98
C ALA A 21 -28.42 8.74 -53.89
N ILE A 22 -28.27 10.06 -53.63
CA ILE A 22 -29.39 10.99 -53.48
C ILE A 22 -29.54 11.97 -54.68
N ASN A 23 -28.78 11.74 -55.75
CA ASN A 23 -28.71 12.57 -56.94
C ASN A 23 -28.51 14.05 -56.65
N LYS A 24 -27.40 14.36 -55.98
CA LYS A 24 -26.95 15.71 -55.57
C LYS A 24 -25.50 15.92 -55.97
N ASP A 25 -25.08 17.19 -56.14
CA ASP A 25 -23.69 17.53 -56.33
C ASP A 25 -22.86 17.28 -55.07
N PRO A 26 -21.67 16.64 -55.15
CA PRO A 26 -20.78 16.44 -54.03
C PRO A 26 -20.45 17.73 -53.22
N ALA A 27 -20.34 18.89 -53.90
CA ALA A 27 -20.11 20.17 -53.27
C ALA A 27 -21.25 20.56 -52.30
N THR A 28 -22.50 20.17 -52.64
CA THR A 28 -23.65 20.38 -51.74
C THR A 28 -23.51 19.56 -50.47
N ILE A 29 -23.03 18.31 -50.58
CA ILE A 29 -22.82 17.45 -49.42
C ILE A 29 -21.67 17.95 -48.56
N TYR A 30 -20.57 18.44 -49.14
CA TYR A 30 -19.48 19.08 -48.40
C TYR A 30 -19.94 20.29 -47.60
N ARG A 31 -20.87 21.12 -48.12
CA ARG A 31 -21.42 22.25 -47.37
C ARG A 31 -22.15 21.86 -46.09
N TRP A 32 -22.67 20.65 -46.03
CA TRP A 32 -23.30 20.18 -44.77
C TRP A 32 -22.30 20.01 -43.63
N THR A 33 -21.02 19.76 -43.92
CA THR A 33 -19.96 19.61 -42.94
C THR A 33 -19.33 20.95 -42.54
N TYR A 34 -19.57 22.04 -43.26
CA TYR A 34 -18.99 23.35 -42.98
C TYR A 34 -19.76 24.06 -41.86
N THR A 35 -19.04 24.90 -41.09
CA THR A 35 -19.63 25.78 -40.10
C THR A 35 -20.57 26.80 -40.77
N ARG A 36 -21.57 27.30 -40.05
CA ARG A 36 -22.49 28.34 -40.57
C ARG A 36 -21.77 29.60 -41.02
N SER A 37 -20.67 29.98 -40.33
CA SER A 37 -19.83 31.10 -40.71
C SER A 37 -19.14 30.95 -42.08
N LYS A 38 -18.98 29.72 -42.59
CA LYS A 38 -18.43 29.41 -43.92
C LYS A 38 -19.50 29.02 -44.93
N GLY A 39 -20.75 29.41 -44.69
CA GLY A 39 -21.88 29.13 -45.60
C GLY A 39 -22.35 27.68 -45.60
N GLY A 40 -22.01 26.91 -44.56
CA GLY A 40 -22.47 25.52 -44.38
C GLY A 40 -23.67 25.39 -43.42
N THR A 41 -24.11 24.14 -43.16
CA THR A 41 -25.24 23.86 -42.27
C THR A 41 -24.81 23.52 -40.85
N GLY A 42 -23.51 23.56 -40.53
CA GLY A 42 -22.99 23.24 -39.20
C GLY A 42 -23.13 21.77 -38.82
N GLY A 43 -22.95 20.87 -39.77
CA GLY A 43 -23.06 19.42 -39.50
C GLY A 43 -24.49 18.86 -39.60
N ILE A 44 -25.47 19.70 -39.89
CA ILE A 44 -26.89 19.32 -39.91
C ILE A 44 -27.34 19.06 -41.34
N ILE A 45 -28.02 17.94 -41.57
CA ILE A 45 -28.60 17.61 -42.86
C ILE A 45 -29.90 18.42 -43.07
N PRO A 46 -30.02 19.18 -44.22
CA PRO A 46 -31.23 19.90 -44.52
C PRO A 46 -32.45 18.98 -44.61
N SER A 47 -33.61 19.42 -44.11
CA SER A 47 -34.84 18.65 -44.14
C SER A 47 -35.26 18.20 -45.56
N SER A 48 -34.96 19.01 -46.59
CA SER A 48 -35.23 18.67 -48.00
C SER A 48 -34.37 17.50 -48.52
N ALA A 49 -33.30 17.12 -47.83
CA ALA A 49 -32.45 15.97 -48.19
C ALA A 49 -32.79 14.70 -47.41
N GLN A 50 -33.38 14.82 -46.25
CA GLN A 50 -33.63 13.71 -45.30
C GLN A 50 -34.47 12.58 -45.92
N GLN A 51 -35.55 12.92 -46.66
CA GLN A 51 -36.41 11.92 -47.29
C GLN A 51 -35.63 11.13 -48.39
N LYS A 52 -34.82 11.82 -49.17
CA LYS A 52 -33.99 11.19 -50.22
C LYS A 52 -32.92 10.27 -49.63
N ILE A 53 -32.32 10.68 -48.51
CA ILE A 53 -31.33 9.87 -47.77
C ILE A 53 -32.01 8.61 -47.20
N SER A 54 -33.19 8.74 -46.59
CA SER A 54 -33.95 7.60 -46.07
C SER A 54 -34.34 6.60 -47.15
N ALA A 55 -34.77 7.09 -48.31
CA ALA A 55 -35.11 6.24 -49.46
C ALA A 55 -33.88 5.50 -50.01
N ALA A 56 -32.76 6.22 -50.20
CA ALA A 56 -31.51 5.63 -50.68
C ALA A 56 -30.93 4.60 -49.70
N ALA A 57 -31.00 4.88 -48.39
CA ALA A 57 -30.53 3.97 -47.36
C ALA A 57 -31.33 2.65 -47.34
N ARG A 58 -32.66 2.72 -47.51
CA ARG A 58 -33.51 1.49 -47.65
C ARG A 58 -33.13 0.66 -48.85
N LEU A 59 -32.91 1.29 -50.01
CA LEU A 59 -32.52 0.61 -51.24
C LEU A 59 -31.13 -0.04 -51.15
N LEU A 60 -30.21 0.57 -50.41
CA LEU A 60 -28.84 0.09 -50.25
C LEU A 60 -28.61 -0.73 -48.97
N ASN A 61 -29.68 -0.99 -48.20
CA ASN A 61 -29.65 -1.72 -46.92
C ASN A 61 -28.68 -1.10 -45.89
N ILE A 62 -28.59 0.25 -45.89
CA ILE A 62 -27.74 1.01 -44.98
C ILE A 62 -28.53 1.41 -43.75
N SER A 63 -28.01 1.12 -42.55
CA SER A 63 -28.60 1.55 -41.28
C SER A 63 -28.30 3.04 -41.00
N LEU A 64 -29.36 3.86 -40.86
CA LEU A 64 -29.30 5.28 -40.52
C LEU A 64 -29.57 5.57 -39.06
N SER A 65 -29.74 4.57 -38.22
CA SER A 65 -29.82 4.71 -36.79
C SER A 65 -28.40 4.66 -36.24
N GLU A 66 -27.99 5.76 -35.59
CA GLU A 66 -26.93 5.59 -34.56
C GLU A 66 -27.42 4.51 -33.58
N PRO A 67 -26.55 3.63 -33.14
CA PRO A 67 -26.92 2.84 -31.96
C PRO A 67 -27.38 3.83 -30.89
N THR A 68 -28.65 3.73 -30.53
CA THR A 68 -29.35 4.64 -29.61
C THR A 68 -28.54 4.82 -28.33
N SER A 69 -27.84 5.93 -28.24
CA SER A 69 -27.27 6.45 -27.00
C SER A 69 -27.83 7.85 -26.74
N ASN A 70 -29.15 7.92 -26.48
CA ASN A 70 -29.71 9.00 -25.70
C ASN A 70 -29.77 8.55 -24.23
N ASN A 71 -28.60 8.51 -23.66
CA ASN A 71 -28.30 8.83 -22.30
C ASN A 71 -26.92 9.46 -22.37
N HIS A 72 -26.78 10.69 -21.91
CA HIS A 72 -25.55 11.18 -21.34
C HIS A 72 -25.28 10.39 -20.05
N VAL A 73 -25.25 9.08 -20.15
CA VAL A 73 -24.45 8.24 -19.31
C VAL A 73 -23.04 8.48 -19.84
N TYR A 74 -22.23 9.20 -19.07
CA TYR A 74 -20.78 9.09 -19.18
C TYR A 74 -20.51 7.60 -19.43
N ARG A 75 -20.14 7.22 -20.66
CA ARG A 75 -19.43 5.96 -20.88
C ARG A 75 -18.11 6.17 -20.16
N GLU A 76 -18.13 5.84 -18.87
CA GLU A 76 -16.91 5.66 -18.12
C GLU A 76 -16.08 4.69 -18.95
N SER A 77 -14.96 5.17 -19.48
CA SER A 77 -14.01 4.27 -20.13
C SER A 77 -13.66 3.20 -19.10
N ALA A 78 -13.30 2.00 -19.51
CA ALA A 78 -12.84 0.96 -18.59
C ALA A 78 -11.74 1.51 -17.69
N ASP A 79 -10.90 2.40 -18.21
CA ASP A 79 -9.85 3.10 -17.48
C ASP A 79 -10.40 4.02 -16.38
N SER A 80 -11.50 4.76 -16.64
CA SER A 80 -12.12 5.63 -15.63
C SER A 80 -12.74 4.83 -14.50
N GLN A 81 -13.40 3.71 -14.80
CA GLN A 81 -13.96 2.81 -13.78
C GLN A 81 -12.85 2.14 -12.97
N GLN A 82 -11.76 1.72 -13.61
CA GLN A 82 -10.61 1.14 -12.94
C GLN A 82 -9.92 2.15 -12.03
N PHE A 83 -9.76 3.40 -12.47
CA PHE A 83 -9.23 4.50 -11.66
C PHE A 83 -10.12 4.77 -10.44
N ILE A 84 -11.44 4.92 -10.61
CA ILE A 84 -12.37 5.15 -9.49
C ILE A 84 -12.31 4.00 -8.50
N HIS A 85 -12.31 2.76 -9.00
CA HIS A 85 -12.19 1.57 -8.17
C HIS A 85 -10.87 1.59 -7.38
N TRP A 86 -9.74 1.84 -8.04
CA TRP A 86 -8.43 1.94 -7.40
C TRP A 86 -8.42 3.05 -6.35
N PHE A 87 -8.90 4.26 -6.68
CA PHE A 87 -8.91 5.40 -5.77
C PHE A 87 -9.75 5.14 -4.51
N ARG A 88 -10.93 4.53 -4.67
CA ARG A 88 -11.77 4.13 -3.53
C ARG A 88 -11.06 3.12 -2.62
N HIS A 89 -10.24 2.23 -3.18
CA HIS A 89 -9.48 1.25 -2.40
C HIS A 89 -8.24 1.84 -1.74
N THR A 90 -7.74 2.95 -2.24
CA THR A 90 -6.62 3.69 -1.64
C THR A 90 -7.08 4.60 -0.49
N ALA A 91 -8.35 5.03 -0.48
CA ALA A 91 -8.89 5.96 0.51
C ALA A 91 -8.69 5.53 1.99
N PRO A 92 -8.87 4.26 2.39
CA PRO A 92 -8.60 3.82 3.76
C PRO A 92 -7.14 4.03 4.18
N TYR A 93 -6.19 3.77 3.27
CA TYR A 93 -4.76 3.98 3.52
C TYR A 93 -4.43 5.46 3.66
N ILE A 94 -5.03 6.33 2.83
CA ILE A 94 -4.87 7.79 2.96
C ILE A 94 -5.34 8.25 4.34
N HIS A 95 -6.48 7.75 4.80
CA HIS A 95 -7.01 8.07 6.13
C HIS A 95 -6.08 7.55 7.24
N ALA A 96 -5.63 6.31 7.15
CA ALA A 96 -4.75 5.69 8.14
C ALA A 96 -3.37 6.35 8.25
N HIS A 97 -2.89 6.94 7.15
CA HIS A 97 -1.54 7.55 7.11
C HIS A 97 -1.53 9.05 7.41
N ARG A 98 -2.66 9.72 7.35
CA ARG A 98 -2.76 11.16 7.62
C ARG A 98 -2.30 11.49 9.04
N GLY A 99 -1.40 12.46 9.19
CA GLY A 99 -0.82 12.86 10.47
C GLY A 99 0.25 11.92 11.03
N LYS A 100 0.48 10.77 10.38
CA LYS A 100 1.50 9.80 10.77
C LYS A 100 2.89 10.28 10.37
N THR A 101 3.91 9.85 11.13
CA THR A 101 5.31 10.21 10.90
C THR A 101 6.05 9.04 10.26
N PHE A 102 6.59 9.29 9.06
CA PHE A 102 7.37 8.31 8.31
C PHE A 102 8.83 8.77 8.20
N VAL A 103 9.75 7.86 8.49
CA VAL A 103 11.18 8.03 8.25
C VAL A 103 11.53 7.21 7.01
N ILE A 104 12.06 7.87 5.99
CA ILE A 104 12.41 7.25 4.71
C ILE A 104 13.92 7.40 4.50
N ASN A 105 14.62 6.27 4.46
CA ASN A 105 16.03 6.21 4.10
C ASN A 105 16.18 5.80 2.64
N PHE A 106 17.00 6.55 1.90
CA PHE A 106 17.36 6.24 0.52
C PHE A 106 18.85 6.47 0.29
N SER A 107 19.43 5.62 -0.53
CA SER A 107 20.85 5.61 -0.80
C SER A 107 21.31 6.74 -1.75
N GLY A 108 22.60 6.99 -1.79
CA GLY A 108 23.18 7.90 -2.77
C GLY A 108 22.98 7.45 -4.22
N GLU A 109 22.88 6.15 -4.46
CA GLU A 109 22.56 5.55 -5.76
C GLU A 109 21.13 5.91 -6.22
N ALA A 110 20.19 6.07 -5.29
CA ALA A 110 18.85 6.56 -5.60
C ALA A 110 18.90 7.97 -6.21
N ILE A 111 19.75 8.83 -5.65
CA ILE A 111 19.89 10.24 -6.08
C ILE A 111 20.47 10.33 -7.50
N GLU A 112 21.37 9.43 -7.87
CA GLU A 112 21.96 9.36 -9.22
C GLU A 112 21.08 8.66 -10.25
N SER A 113 20.01 8.06 -9.82
CA SER A 113 19.11 7.31 -10.70
C SER A 113 18.23 8.23 -11.56
N SER A 114 17.93 7.80 -12.79
CA SER A 114 16.98 8.48 -13.66
C SER A 114 15.56 8.61 -13.09
N ILE A 115 15.19 7.71 -12.15
CA ILE A 115 13.87 7.75 -11.48
C ILE A 115 13.84 8.65 -10.24
N PHE A 116 14.94 9.35 -9.90
CA PHE A 116 14.98 10.19 -8.70
C PHE A 116 13.93 11.31 -8.75
N SER A 117 13.66 11.87 -9.92
CA SER A 117 12.61 12.90 -10.07
C SER A 117 11.22 12.33 -9.70
N SER A 118 10.90 11.11 -10.09
CA SER A 118 9.65 10.45 -9.67
C SER A 118 9.61 10.21 -8.17
N LEU A 119 10.73 9.87 -7.54
CA LEU A 119 10.80 9.72 -6.08
C LEU A 119 10.55 11.05 -5.35
N ILE A 120 11.02 12.17 -5.89
CA ILE A 120 10.69 13.51 -5.36
C ILE A 120 9.19 13.79 -5.47
N GLU A 121 8.55 13.42 -6.58
CA GLU A 121 7.10 13.53 -6.73
C GLU A 121 6.36 12.65 -5.72
N ASP A 122 6.88 11.46 -5.44
CA ASP A 122 6.35 10.56 -4.41
C ASP A 122 6.40 11.20 -3.02
N PHE A 123 7.52 11.83 -2.65
CA PHE A 123 7.63 12.55 -1.38
C PHE A 123 6.67 13.73 -1.31
N ALA A 124 6.53 14.48 -2.41
CA ALA A 124 5.59 15.57 -2.51
C ALA A 124 4.13 15.10 -2.32
N LEU A 125 3.78 13.98 -2.94
CA LEU A 125 2.46 13.36 -2.79
C LEU A 125 2.20 12.95 -1.34
N LEU A 126 3.13 12.24 -0.70
CA LEU A 126 2.99 11.84 0.70
C LEU A 126 2.80 13.04 1.62
N ASN A 127 3.59 14.09 1.45
CA ASN A 127 3.45 15.34 2.22
C ASN A 127 2.10 16.01 1.98
N SER A 128 1.62 16.06 0.73
CA SER A 128 0.31 16.63 0.37
C SER A 128 -0.86 15.85 0.95
N LEU A 129 -0.69 14.55 1.17
CA LEU A 129 -1.69 13.70 1.85
C LEU A 129 -1.68 13.88 3.38
N GLY A 130 -0.81 14.75 3.90
CA GLY A 130 -0.72 15.07 5.32
C GLY A 130 0.17 14.12 6.12
N ILE A 131 1.07 13.39 5.47
CA ILE A 131 2.07 12.54 6.12
C ILE A 131 3.26 13.42 6.53
N ARG A 132 3.75 13.24 7.75
CA ARG A 132 4.90 13.94 8.31
C ARG A 132 6.18 13.20 7.89
N LEU A 133 7.04 13.83 7.08
CA LEU A 133 8.17 13.16 6.45
C LEU A 133 9.51 13.55 7.05
N ILE A 134 10.33 12.55 7.33
CA ILE A 134 11.76 12.69 7.59
C ILE A 134 12.50 11.87 6.54
N LEU A 135 13.27 12.54 5.71
CA LEU A 135 14.05 12.00 4.63
C LEU A 135 15.51 11.88 5.06
N VAL A 136 16.08 10.69 4.99
CA VAL A 136 17.50 10.44 5.35
C VAL A 136 18.20 9.94 4.10
N HIS A 137 19.18 10.69 3.62
CA HIS A 137 19.88 10.33 2.39
C HIS A 137 21.28 9.78 2.64
N GLY A 138 21.75 8.87 1.77
CA GLY A 138 23.12 8.47 1.67
C GLY A 138 23.93 9.34 0.71
N ILE A 139 25.28 9.15 0.70
CA ILE A 139 26.21 9.84 -0.21
C ILE A 139 27.30 8.91 -0.75
N ARG A 140 27.17 7.60 -0.56
CA ARG A 140 28.24 6.64 -0.84
C ARG A 140 28.81 6.75 -2.26
N PRO A 141 28.02 6.67 -3.35
CA PRO A 141 28.57 6.72 -4.70
C PRO A 141 29.16 8.08 -5.06
N GLN A 142 28.56 9.18 -4.57
CA GLN A 142 29.07 10.53 -4.81
C GLN A 142 30.43 10.72 -4.13
N LEU A 143 30.57 10.23 -2.89
CA LEU A 143 31.84 10.28 -2.17
C LEU A 143 32.89 9.39 -2.83
N GLU A 144 32.53 8.19 -3.29
CA GLU A 144 33.44 7.30 -4.04
C GLU A 144 33.94 7.95 -5.34
N LYS A 145 33.07 8.64 -6.07
CA LYS A 145 33.46 9.39 -7.27
C LYS A 145 34.43 10.51 -6.93
N LYS A 146 34.16 11.25 -5.85
CA LYS A 146 35.01 12.36 -5.40
C LYS A 146 36.38 11.87 -4.94
N LEU A 147 36.44 10.79 -4.17
CA LEU A 147 37.70 10.15 -3.74
C LEU A 147 38.54 9.70 -4.94
N ARG A 148 37.93 9.00 -5.90
CA ARG A 148 38.61 8.58 -7.14
C ARG A 148 39.16 9.74 -7.95
N HIS A 149 38.38 10.83 -8.08
CA HIS A 149 38.81 12.03 -8.77
C HIS A 149 40.06 12.65 -8.10
N ASN A 150 40.11 12.63 -6.77
CA ASN A 150 41.25 13.13 -5.98
C ASN A 150 42.36 12.09 -5.82
N LYS A 151 42.30 10.95 -6.54
CA LYS A 151 43.27 9.84 -6.44
C LYS A 151 43.45 9.32 -5.02
N GLN A 152 42.40 9.36 -4.21
CA GLN A 152 42.41 8.83 -2.85
C GLN A 152 41.75 7.44 -2.85
N LEU A 153 42.29 6.55 -2.03
CA LEU A 153 41.73 5.20 -1.85
C LEU A 153 40.63 5.25 -0.80
N SER A 154 39.56 4.53 -1.08
CA SER A 154 38.51 4.28 -0.10
C SER A 154 38.88 3.04 0.72
N HIS A 155 39.01 3.21 2.02
CA HIS A 155 39.27 2.09 2.93
C HIS A 155 37.95 1.70 3.60
N VAL A 156 37.52 0.47 3.36
CA VAL A 156 36.27 -0.09 3.93
C VAL A 156 36.61 -1.41 4.58
N VAL A 157 36.30 -1.54 5.87
CA VAL A 157 36.48 -2.78 6.64
C VAL A 157 35.10 -3.14 7.20
N GLU A 158 34.64 -4.35 7.01
CA GLU A 158 33.33 -4.85 7.48
C GLU A 158 32.17 -3.92 7.18
N HIS A 159 32.08 -3.41 5.93
CA HIS A 159 31.09 -2.45 5.44
C HIS A 159 31.14 -1.05 6.06
N LEU A 160 32.06 -0.80 6.95
CA LEU A 160 32.30 0.51 7.55
C LEU A 160 33.47 1.18 6.85
N ARG A 161 33.28 2.41 6.42
CA ARG A 161 34.36 3.22 5.86
C ARG A 161 35.24 3.70 7.00
N ILE A 162 36.57 3.56 6.84
CA ILE A 162 37.53 4.31 7.65
C ILE A 162 37.53 5.74 7.09
N THR A 163 37.12 6.69 7.87
CA THR A 163 37.02 8.10 7.44
C THR A 163 38.20 8.86 8.03
N ASP A 164 39.28 9.00 7.27
CA ASP A 164 40.38 9.88 7.65
C ASP A 164 40.00 11.36 7.48
N LYS A 165 40.88 12.28 7.88
CA LYS A 165 40.64 13.72 7.85
C LYS A 165 40.31 14.22 6.43
N ASN A 166 41.03 13.71 5.42
CA ASN A 166 40.81 14.12 4.03
C ASN A 166 39.51 13.58 3.48
N THR A 167 39.21 12.33 3.78
CA THR A 167 37.90 11.72 3.44
C THR A 167 36.75 12.46 4.09
N LEU A 168 36.91 12.92 5.35
CA LEU A 168 35.89 13.69 6.05
C LEU A 168 35.62 15.04 5.35
N GLU A 169 36.67 15.77 4.93
CA GLU A 169 36.49 17.04 4.21
C GLU A 169 35.73 16.81 2.90
N LEU A 170 36.08 15.78 2.14
CA LEU A 170 35.34 15.42 0.93
C LEU A 170 33.89 14.98 1.22
N ALA A 171 33.66 14.27 2.33
CA ALA A 171 32.32 13.88 2.74
C ALA A 171 31.46 15.12 3.07
N LYS A 172 32.01 16.15 3.71
CA LYS A 172 31.31 17.42 3.98
C LYS A 172 30.94 18.14 2.68
N GLU A 173 31.90 18.26 1.73
CA GLU A 173 31.64 18.88 0.42
C GLU A 173 30.52 18.17 -0.34
N VAL A 174 30.64 16.84 -0.45
CA VAL A 174 29.65 16.01 -1.15
C VAL A 174 28.29 16.10 -0.48
N THR A 175 28.26 16.01 0.85
CA THR A 175 27.02 16.16 1.61
C THR A 175 26.35 17.49 1.37
N GLY A 176 27.13 18.59 1.37
CA GLY A 176 26.61 19.94 1.10
C GLY A 176 25.97 20.04 -0.29
N THR A 177 26.64 19.51 -1.31
CA THR A 177 26.13 19.47 -2.68
C THR A 177 24.85 18.63 -2.79
N VAL A 178 24.88 17.39 -2.32
CA VAL A 178 23.75 16.46 -2.40
C VAL A 178 22.52 17.01 -1.65
N ARG A 179 22.72 17.54 -0.45
CA ARG A 179 21.64 18.15 0.33
C ARG A 179 21.00 19.30 -0.44
N THR A 180 21.81 20.22 -0.96
CA THR A 180 21.31 21.40 -1.71
C THR A 180 20.54 20.97 -2.98
N ASP A 181 21.02 19.94 -3.68
CA ASP A 181 20.34 19.39 -4.87
C ASP A 181 18.98 18.79 -4.52
N ILE A 182 18.88 18.06 -3.40
CA ILE A 182 17.61 17.50 -2.91
C ILE A 182 16.67 18.63 -2.48
N GLU A 183 17.14 19.60 -1.70
CA GLU A 183 16.37 20.77 -1.26
C GLU A 183 15.85 21.56 -2.46
N ALA A 184 16.68 21.79 -3.48
CA ALA A 184 16.28 22.47 -4.72
C ALA A 184 15.17 21.71 -5.45
N LYS A 185 15.29 20.39 -5.59
CA LYS A 185 14.26 19.54 -6.23
C LYS A 185 12.94 19.54 -5.45
N LEU A 186 12.98 19.47 -4.12
CA LEU A 186 11.80 19.56 -3.26
C LEU A 186 11.18 20.97 -3.25
N SER A 187 11.98 22.01 -3.50
CA SER A 187 11.51 23.40 -3.53
C SER A 187 10.87 23.80 -4.86
N THR A 188 11.06 23.02 -5.92
CA THR A 188 10.37 23.26 -7.18
C THR A 188 8.87 23.08 -6.97
N SER A 189 8.06 23.98 -7.57
CA SER A 189 6.60 23.86 -7.54
C SER A 189 6.09 22.65 -8.34
N LEU A 190 7.01 21.77 -8.78
CA LEU A 190 6.72 20.61 -9.63
C LEU A 190 5.82 20.96 -10.82
N ALA A 191 6.02 22.16 -11.39
CA ALA A 191 5.27 22.64 -12.53
C ALA A 191 5.30 21.62 -13.67
N ASN A 192 4.17 21.43 -14.33
CA ASN A 192 3.98 20.41 -15.37
C ASN A 192 4.04 18.95 -14.87
N THR A 193 3.90 18.73 -13.59
CA THR A 193 3.73 17.39 -12.99
C THR A 193 2.37 17.27 -12.31
N PRO A 194 1.92 16.05 -11.97
CA PRO A 194 0.70 15.86 -11.17
C PRO A 194 0.70 16.60 -9.82
N MET A 195 1.89 16.99 -9.32
CA MET A 195 2.07 17.72 -8.06
C MET A 195 2.23 19.23 -8.25
N ALA A 196 1.82 19.78 -9.39
CA ALA A 196 1.87 21.21 -9.64
C ALA A 196 1.15 22.02 -8.55
N GLY A 197 1.83 23.04 -8.01
CA GLY A 197 1.31 23.86 -6.92
C GLY A 197 1.61 23.34 -5.51
N SER A 198 2.25 22.18 -5.34
CA SER A 198 2.74 21.75 -4.02
C SER A 198 3.83 22.71 -3.55
N SER A 199 3.80 23.08 -2.26
CA SER A 199 4.81 23.95 -1.63
C SER A 199 5.42 23.20 -0.46
N ILE A 200 6.59 22.59 -0.68
CA ILE A 200 7.31 21.85 0.34
C ILE A 200 8.37 22.77 0.95
N ARG A 201 8.36 22.90 2.26
CA ARG A 201 9.42 23.54 3.02
C ARG A 201 10.30 22.48 3.65
N VAL A 202 11.60 22.55 3.39
CA VAL A 202 12.59 21.60 3.91
C VAL A 202 13.33 22.23 5.07
N SER A 203 13.50 21.46 6.15
CA SER A 203 14.34 21.81 7.29
C SER A 203 15.51 20.84 7.37
N SER A 204 16.72 21.37 7.34
CA SER A 204 17.97 20.61 7.54
C SER A 204 18.73 21.23 8.71
N GLY A 205 19.48 20.41 9.47
CA GLY A 205 20.21 20.94 10.62
C GLY A 205 21.02 19.88 11.37
N ASN A 206 21.54 20.30 12.53
CA ASN A 206 22.38 19.49 13.40
C ASN A 206 21.57 18.63 14.39
N PHE A 207 20.56 17.92 13.88
CA PHE A 207 19.67 17.10 14.71
C PHE A 207 20.36 15.85 15.30
N ILE A 208 21.50 15.44 14.75
CA ILE A 208 22.21 14.21 15.14
C ILE A 208 23.46 14.55 15.94
N THR A 209 23.47 14.21 17.22
CA THR A 209 24.68 14.19 18.02
C THR A 209 25.39 12.86 17.81
N ALA A 210 26.66 12.92 17.42
CA ALA A 210 27.49 11.75 17.14
C ALA A 210 28.56 11.55 18.21
N LYS A 211 29.14 10.35 18.22
CA LYS A 211 30.39 10.00 18.90
C LYS A 211 31.26 9.20 17.95
N PRO A 212 32.60 9.18 18.14
CA PRO A 212 33.48 8.35 17.33
C PRO A 212 33.14 6.86 17.52
N LEU A 213 33.28 6.09 16.44
CA LEU A 213 33.18 4.64 16.51
C LEU A 213 34.38 4.05 17.28
N GLY A 214 35.54 4.70 17.19
CA GLY A 214 36.76 4.32 17.91
C GLY A 214 37.52 3.20 17.21
N VAL A 215 38.18 2.39 18.03
CA VAL A 215 38.99 1.23 17.56
C VAL A 215 38.19 -0.04 17.80
N ILE A 216 37.92 -0.78 16.74
CA ILE A 216 37.23 -2.08 16.77
C ILE A 216 38.18 -3.13 16.15
N GLU A 217 38.46 -4.21 16.87
CA GLU A 217 39.31 -5.31 16.42
C GLU A 217 40.70 -4.84 15.90
N GLY A 218 41.25 -3.80 16.52
CA GLY A 218 42.52 -3.21 16.14
C GLY A 218 42.49 -2.24 14.96
N VAL A 219 41.34 -1.96 14.37
CA VAL A 219 41.13 -0.99 13.30
C VAL A 219 40.61 0.32 13.90
N ASP A 220 41.35 1.41 13.71
CA ASP A 220 40.91 2.76 14.08
C ASP A 220 40.07 3.35 12.96
N TYR A 221 38.77 3.59 13.27
CA TYR A 221 37.83 4.15 12.32
C TYR A 221 37.85 5.68 12.21
N GLN A 222 38.69 6.34 12.99
CA GLN A 222 38.98 7.78 12.99
C GLN A 222 37.69 8.64 13.07
N PHE A 223 37.31 9.37 11.98
CA PHE A 223 36.12 10.22 11.92
C PHE A 223 34.86 9.47 11.46
N THR A 224 34.88 8.16 11.40
CA THR A 224 33.66 7.38 11.31
C THR A 224 33.01 7.36 12.68
N GLY A 225 31.74 7.69 12.73
CA GLY A 225 31.02 7.78 14.01
C GLY A 225 29.76 6.91 14.03
N GLU A 226 29.12 6.93 15.17
CA GLU A 226 27.81 6.36 15.40
C GLU A 226 26.89 7.38 16.08
N VAL A 227 25.57 7.16 15.97
CA VAL A 227 24.57 8.07 16.56
C VAL A 227 24.60 7.94 18.10
N ARG A 228 24.87 9.04 18.78
CA ARG A 228 24.79 9.13 20.23
C ARG A 228 23.41 9.57 20.70
N ARG A 229 22.83 10.56 20.05
CA ARG A 229 21.52 11.14 20.40
C ARG A 229 20.88 11.82 19.19
N VAL A 230 19.56 11.74 19.12
CA VAL A 230 18.72 12.48 18.18
C VAL A 230 17.99 13.61 18.92
N ASP A 231 17.94 14.80 18.36
CA ASP A 231 17.11 15.90 18.87
C ASP A 231 15.66 15.74 18.37
N ALA A 232 14.96 14.78 18.99
CA ALA A 232 13.58 14.47 18.64
C ALA A 232 12.62 15.66 18.86
N ASN A 233 12.91 16.52 19.85
CA ASN A 233 12.06 17.67 20.17
C ASN A 233 12.09 18.71 19.06
N SER A 234 13.29 19.10 18.59
CA SER A 234 13.43 20.05 17.48
C SER A 234 12.85 19.48 16.16
N MET A 235 13.06 18.18 15.91
CA MET A 235 12.44 17.51 14.77
C MET A 235 10.91 17.55 14.83
N SER A 236 10.31 17.22 15.97
CA SER A 236 8.85 17.25 16.14
C SER A 236 8.28 18.64 15.90
N LYS A 237 8.92 19.70 16.42
CA LYS A 237 8.51 21.09 16.16
C LYS A 237 8.53 21.47 14.68
N SER A 238 9.57 21.04 13.95
CA SER A 238 9.65 21.28 12.50
C SER A 238 8.56 20.53 11.73
N LEU A 239 8.28 19.28 12.11
CA LEU A 239 7.18 18.50 11.53
C LEU A 239 5.81 19.11 11.86
N ASP A 240 5.59 19.61 13.08
CA ASP A 240 4.36 20.29 13.47
C ASP A 240 4.15 21.60 12.72
N ALA A 241 5.25 22.26 12.31
CA ALA A 241 5.21 23.41 11.41
C ALA A 241 4.99 23.05 9.91
N GLY A 242 4.70 21.77 9.62
CA GLY A 242 4.44 21.28 8.27
C GLY A 242 5.68 21.17 7.37
N GLN A 243 6.89 21.14 7.96
CA GLN A 243 8.14 21.01 7.22
C GLN A 243 8.50 19.55 6.99
N VAL A 244 9.10 19.26 5.86
CA VAL A 244 9.81 18.00 5.61
C VAL A 244 11.22 18.14 6.17
N ILE A 245 11.65 17.16 6.97
CA ILE A 245 13.01 17.17 7.52
C ILE A 245 13.93 16.37 6.59
N LEU A 246 15.04 16.99 6.19
CA LEU A 246 16.09 16.33 5.41
C LEU A 246 17.34 16.15 6.27
N VAL A 247 17.78 14.91 6.46
CA VAL A 247 18.92 14.56 7.29
C VAL A 247 20.01 13.93 6.43
N SER A 248 21.21 14.47 6.58
CA SER A 248 22.43 14.02 5.89
C SER A 248 23.22 13.02 6.74
N PRO A 249 24.11 12.21 6.14
CA PRO A 249 24.89 11.20 6.84
C PRO A 249 26.10 11.79 7.62
N LEU A 250 25.88 12.91 8.29
CA LEU A 250 26.86 13.56 9.16
C LEU A 250 26.24 13.77 10.55
N GLY A 251 27.08 13.63 11.58
CA GLY A 251 26.72 13.93 12.95
C GLY A 251 27.78 14.82 13.62
N TYR A 252 27.37 15.47 14.71
CA TYR A 252 28.19 16.48 15.39
C TYR A 252 28.44 16.08 16.83
N SER A 253 29.69 16.16 17.29
CA SER A 253 29.99 15.97 18.71
C SER A 253 29.65 17.24 19.50
N PRO A 254 29.47 17.13 20.81
CA PRO A 254 29.34 18.30 21.69
C PRO A 254 30.58 19.21 21.70
N THR A 255 31.73 18.70 21.27
CA THR A 255 33.02 19.41 21.17
C THR A 255 33.20 20.09 19.79
N GLY A 256 32.22 19.95 18.89
CA GLY A 256 32.23 20.60 17.57
C GLY A 256 32.87 19.79 16.45
N GLU A 257 33.23 18.53 16.70
CA GLU A 257 33.76 17.63 15.67
C GLU A 257 32.62 17.07 14.81
N VAL A 258 32.96 16.78 13.54
CA VAL A 258 32.02 16.20 12.58
C VAL A 258 32.42 14.75 12.32
N PHE A 259 31.44 13.86 12.29
CA PHE A 259 31.62 12.44 12.00
C PHE A 259 30.78 12.02 10.80
N ASN A 260 31.35 11.14 9.99
CA ASN A 260 30.65 10.46 8.89
C ASN A 260 29.89 9.26 9.47
N LEU A 261 28.60 9.20 9.21
CA LEU A 261 27.67 8.19 9.77
C LEU A 261 27.02 7.38 8.65
N ARG A 262 26.51 6.21 8.97
CA ARG A 262 25.65 5.44 8.06
C ARG A 262 24.23 6.02 8.07
N SER A 263 23.68 6.22 6.87
CA SER A 263 22.31 6.77 6.72
C SER A 263 21.24 5.85 7.30
N GLU A 264 21.44 4.54 7.21
CA GLU A 264 20.53 3.52 7.72
C GLU A 264 20.47 3.57 9.26
N GLU A 265 21.61 3.72 9.91
CA GLU A 265 21.72 3.87 11.36
C GLU A 265 21.04 5.16 11.83
N ILE A 266 21.26 6.27 11.12
CA ILE A 266 20.59 7.55 11.40
C ILE A 266 19.09 7.39 11.30
N ALA A 267 18.59 6.75 10.23
CA ALA A 267 17.16 6.54 10.02
C ALA A 267 16.55 5.69 11.15
N THR A 268 17.22 4.62 11.55
CA THR A 268 16.82 3.76 12.67
C THR A 268 16.79 4.56 13.99
N ALA A 269 17.84 5.32 14.28
CA ALA A 269 17.93 6.12 15.49
C ALA A 269 16.83 7.21 15.53
N ILE A 270 16.58 7.89 14.42
CA ILE A 270 15.50 8.87 14.31
C ILE A 270 14.14 8.18 14.51
N ALA A 271 13.86 7.11 13.77
CA ALA A 271 12.58 6.41 13.86
C ALA A 271 12.26 5.97 15.28
N THR A 272 13.28 5.49 15.99
CA THR A 272 13.16 5.10 17.41
C THR A 272 12.90 6.32 18.31
N ALA A 273 13.69 7.39 18.16
CA ALA A 273 13.65 8.55 19.05
C ALA A 273 12.34 9.33 18.96
N ILE A 274 11.77 9.47 17.75
CA ILE A 274 10.51 10.17 17.52
C ILE A 274 9.29 9.24 17.58
N LYS A 275 9.50 7.93 17.81
CA LYS A 275 8.46 6.89 17.75
C LYS A 275 7.70 6.94 16.43
N ALA A 276 8.45 6.89 15.34
CA ALA A 276 7.87 6.94 13.99
C ALA A 276 6.85 5.81 13.77
N ASP A 277 5.77 6.12 13.07
CA ASP A 277 4.76 5.12 12.72
C ASP A 277 5.29 4.11 11.69
N LYS A 278 6.19 4.56 10.79
CA LYS A 278 6.86 3.69 9.81
C LYS A 278 8.32 4.11 9.61
N LEU A 279 9.18 3.11 9.48
CA LEU A 279 10.54 3.25 8.94
C LEU A 279 10.57 2.57 7.57
N ILE A 280 11.00 3.29 6.55
CA ILE A 280 11.09 2.78 5.18
C ILE A 280 12.56 2.82 4.77
N LEU A 281 13.12 1.67 4.47
CA LEU A 281 14.49 1.48 3.99
C LEU A 281 14.42 1.12 2.50
N MET A 282 14.88 2.05 1.64
CA MET A 282 14.91 1.83 0.19
C MET A 282 16.20 1.12 -0.20
N THR A 283 16.07 -0.13 -0.63
CA THR A 283 17.18 -1.03 -0.93
C THR A 283 17.61 -0.97 -2.40
N GLU A 284 18.88 -1.27 -2.67
CA GLU A 284 19.43 -1.37 -4.03
C GLU A 284 19.09 -2.68 -4.74
N ARG A 285 19.06 -3.71 -3.99
CA ARG A 285 18.80 -5.08 -4.41
C ARG A 285 17.59 -5.62 -3.68
N THR A 286 16.96 -6.40 -4.34
CA THR A 286 15.86 -7.29 -4.22
C THR A 286 15.52 -7.79 -2.83
N GLU A 287 14.36 -7.71 -2.59
CA GLU A 287 13.34 -8.70 -2.23
C GLU A 287 13.93 -9.87 -1.45
N LEU A 288 13.47 -9.97 -0.23
CA LEU A 288 13.60 -11.21 0.50
C LEU A 288 12.71 -12.23 -0.21
N LEU A 289 13.33 -13.22 -0.85
CA LEU A 289 12.61 -14.25 -1.59
C LEU A 289 12.47 -15.51 -0.75
N SER A 290 11.32 -16.16 -0.86
CA SER A 290 11.09 -17.50 -0.33
C SER A 290 11.84 -18.56 -1.17
N GLU A 291 11.86 -19.79 -0.70
CA GLU A 291 12.41 -20.95 -1.43
C GLU A 291 11.79 -21.12 -2.83
N ASN A 292 10.55 -20.67 -3.03
CA ASN A 292 9.84 -20.70 -4.30
C ASN A 292 10.09 -19.45 -5.17
N ASN A 293 11.11 -18.65 -4.84
CA ASN A 293 11.48 -17.43 -5.56
C ASN A 293 10.37 -16.37 -5.60
N GLN A 294 9.49 -16.34 -4.59
CA GLN A 294 8.43 -15.34 -4.42
C GLN A 294 8.81 -14.34 -3.34
N LEU A 295 8.45 -13.08 -3.55
CA LEU A 295 8.68 -12.02 -2.57
C LEU A 295 7.99 -12.35 -1.25
N ILE A 296 8.76 -12.36 -0.16
CA ILE A 296 8.22 -12.46 1.19
C ILE A 296 7.65 -11.10 1.56
N ARG A 297 6.33 -11.01 1.60
CA ARG A 297 5.61 -9.76 1.83
C ARG A 297 5.66 -9.30 3.28
N GLN A 298 5.78 -10.23 4.21
CA GLN A 298 5.69 -9.95 5.62
C GLN A 298 6.54 -10.93 6.43
N LEU A 299 7.22 -10.39 7.45
CA LEU A 299 8.00 -11.15 8.43
C LEU A 299 7.76 -10.60 9.83
N THR A 300 7.74 -11.47 10.81
CA THR A 300 7.97 -11.03 12.19
C THR A 300 9.46 -10.75 12.40
N THR A 301 9.78 -10.04 13.49
CA THR A 301 11.20 -9.78 13.85
C THR A 301 11.99 -11.07 14.03
N GLU A 302 11.36 -12.11 14.63
CA GLU A 302 12.00 -13.41 14.81
C GLU A 302 12.25 -14.12 13.47
N GLN A 303 11.28 -14.10 12.56
CA GLN A 303 11.43 -14.68 11.21
C GLN A 303 12.53 -13.95 10.43
N ALA A 304 12.55 -12.61 10.51
CA ALA A 304 13.60 -11.80 9.90
C ALA A 304 14.98 -12.12 10.48
N GLN A 305 15.09 -12.33 11.78
CA GLN A 305 16.32 -12.74 12.45
C GLN A 305 16.77 -14.11 11.97
N ALA A 306 15.87 -15.10 11.92
CA ALA A 306 16.17 -16.45 11.44
C ALA A 306 16.71 -16.43 9.99
N ILE A 307 16.08 -15.66 9.10
CA ILE A 307 16.56 -15.47 7.72
C ILE A 307 17.96 -14.83 7.72
N SER A 308 18.19 -13.85 8.57
CA SER A 308 19.49 -13.17 8.66
C SER A 308 20.59 -14.10 9.14
N ASP A 309 20.31 -14.97 10.11
CA ASP A 309 21.27 -15.90 10.70
C ASP A 309 21.68 -17.01 9.73
N THR A 310 20.80 -17.39 8.79
CA THR A 310 21.05 -18.42 7.77
C THR A 310 21.73 -17.89 6.51
N ARG A 311 21.90 -16.56 6.35
CA ARG A 311 22.56 -15.98 5.18
C ARG A 311 24.07 -16.15 5.22
N ASP A 312 24.61 -16.75 4.17
CA ASP A 312 26.06 -16.93 3.99
C ASP A 312 26.75 -15.61 3.61
N ASP A 313 26.12 -14.78 2.78
CA ASP A 313 26.68 -13.50 2.34
C ASP A 313 26.24 -12.36 3.26
N LYS A 314 27.04 -12.15 4.31
CA LYS A 314 26.90 -11.01 5.24
C LYS A 314 27.37 -9.68 4.64
N ARG A 315 27.79 -9.67 3.36
CA ARG A 315 28.32 -8.49 2.65
C ARG A 315 27.32 -7.85 1.71
N ASP A 316 26.13 -8.42 1.56
CA ASP A 316 25.07 -7.87 0.71
C ASP A 316 24.36 -6.68 1.37
N ASP A 317 24.06 -5.64 0.59
CA ASP A 317 23.27 -4.49 1.05
C ASP A 317 21.91 -4.92 1.65
N THR A 318 21.32 -6.00 1.12
CA THR A 318 20.07 -6.56 1.66
C THR A 318 20.24 -7.06 3.10
N TYR A 319 21.37 -7.70 3.39
CA TYR A 319 21.69 -8.14 4.75
C TYR A 319 21.80 -6.95 5.71
N LEU A 320 22.50 -5.89 5.31
CA LEU A 320 22.67 -4.69 6.14
C LEU A 320 21.33 -4.00 6.42
N HIS A 321 20.48 -3.86 5.41
CA HIS A 321 19.14 -3.29 5.61
C HIS A 321 18.27 -4.18 6.48
N LEU A 322 18.37 -5.51 6.33
CA LEU A 322 17.66 -6.47 7.18
C LEU A 322 18.09 -6.36 8.63
N GLN A 323 19.39 -6.24 8.90
CA GLN A 323 19.93 -6.04 10.24
C GLN A 323 19.45 -4.74 10.87
N GLU A 324 19.44 -3.63 10.12
CA GLU A 324 18.92 -2.35 10.63
C GLU A 324 17.41 -2.41 10.84
N ALA A 325 16.67 -3.13 10.01
CA ALA A 325 15.24 -3.35 10.20
C ALA A 325 14.95 -4.16 11.48
N ILE A 326 15.70 -5.24 11.71
CA ILE A 326 15.61 -6.05 12.94
C ILE A 326 15.95 -5.20 14.16
N ARG A 327 17.04 -4.40 14.08
CA ARG A 327 17.45 -3.48 15.15
C ARG A 327 16.37 -2.45 15.45
N ALA A 328 15.80 -1.80 14.42
CA ALA A 328 14.72 -0.84 14.57
C ALA A 328 13.49 -1.45 15.24
N SER A 329 13.12 -2.67 14.85
CA SER A 329 12.01 -3.40 15.44
C SER A 329 12.25 -3.69 16.92
N LYS A 330 13.43 -4.21 17.28
CA LYS A 330 13.84 -4.46 18.68
C LYS A 330 13.86 -3.18 19.53
N LEU A 331 14.09 -2.02 18.91
CA LEU A 331 14.04 -0.71 19.56
C LEU A 331 12.63 -0.09 19.61
N GLY A 332 11.60 -0.81 19.15
CA GLY A 332 10.20 -0.45 19.31
C GLY A 332 9.55 0.21 18.09
N VAL A 333 10.22 0.29 16.94
CA VAL A 333 9.57 0.72 15.69
C VAL A 333 8.61 -0.37 15.23
N GLN A 334 7.33 -0.03 15.13
CA GLN A 334 6.27 -1.03 14.92
C GLN A 334 6.25 -1.60 13.51
N ARG A 335 6.56 -0.79 12.50
CA ARG A 335 6.45 -1.15 11.07
C ARG A 335 7.68 -0.69 10.32
N ILE A 336 8.43 -1.63 9.79
CA ILE A 336 9.61 -1.37 8.97
C ILE A 336 9.40 -1.98 7.59
N HIS A 337 9.56 -1.17 6.55
CA HIS A 337 9.38 -1.59 5.17
C HIS A 337 10.72 -1.61 4.44
N LEU A 338 11.03 -2.73 3.80
CA LEU A 338 12.16 -2.85 2.87
C LEU A 338 11.60 -2.75 1.45
N ILE A 339 11.95 -1.70 0.72
CA ILE A 339 11.40 -1.41 -0.61
C ILE A 339 12.52 -1.35 -1.64
N ASN A 340 12.36 -2.04 -2.76
CA ASN A 340 13.30 -1.91 -3.87
C ASN A 340 13.13 -0.53 -4.55
N ARG A 341 14.15 0.33 -4.47
CA ARG A 341 14.12 1.68 -5.05
C ARG A 341 14.00 1.71 -6.58
N LYS A 342 14.30 0.60 -7.27
CA LYS A 342 14.24 0.53 -8.73
C LYS A 342 12.81 0.39 -9.27
N ILE A 343 11.86 0.12 -8.40
CA ILE A 343 10.44 0.05 -8.77
C ILE A 343 9.90 1.48 -8.81
N ASN A 344 9.59 1.99 -9.99
CA ASN A 344 8.93 3.28 -10.12
C ASN A 344 7.53 3.23 -9.48
N GLY A 345 7.23 4.17 -8.57
CA GLY A 345 6.01 4.14 -7.76
C GLY A 345 5.99 3.03 -6.69
N GLY A 346 7.14 2.38 -6.42
CA GLY A 346 7.24 1.33 -5.40
C GLY A 346 6.81 1.81 -4.02
N LEU A 347 7.10 3.05 -3.68
CA LEU A 347 6.71 3.67 -2.42
C LEU A 347 5.18 3.80 -2.30
N GLN A 348 4.50 4.24 -3.37
CA GLN A 348 3.03 4.31 -3.39
C GLN A 348 2.39 2.93 -3.36
N LEU A 349 2.93 1.98 -4.13
CA LEU A 349 2.43 0.60 -4.12
C LEU A 349 2.53 -0.01 -2.73
N GLU A 350 3.63 0.22 -2.01
CA GLU A 350 3.81 -0.28 -0.65
C GLU A 350 2.85 0.36 0.35
N LEU A 351 2.66 1.67 0.27
CA LEU A 351 1.90 2.41 1.27
C LEU A 351 0.39 2.46 1.01
N PHE A 352 -0.04 2.34 -0.24
CA PHE A 352 -1.43 2.56 -0.62
C PHE A 352 -2.09 1.37 -1.31
N THR A 353 -1.43 0.23 -1.34
CA THR A 353 -2.03 -1.00 -1.85
C THR A 353 -1.88 -2.15 -0.85
N ARG A 354 -2.80 -3.09 -0.94
CA ARG A 354 -2.78 -4.28 -0.09
C ARG A 354 -1.57 -5.18 -0.31
N GLN A 355 -1.17 -5.35 -1.56
CA GLN A 355 -0.10 -6.30 -1.90
C GLN A 355 1.28 -5.74 -1.56
N GLY A 356 1.40 -4.40 -1.50
CA GLY A 356 2.68 -3.74 -1.35
C GLY A 356 3.63 -4.01 -2.52
N SER A 357 4.84 -3.49 -2.42
CA SER A 357 5.93 -3.72 -3.37
C SER A 357 7.18 -4.29 -2.70
N GLY A 358 7.19 -4.30 -1.36
CA GLY A 358 8.33 -4.65 -0.52
C GLY A 358 8.02 -5.74 0.49
N THR A 359 8.88 -5.78 1.52
CA THR A 359 8.72 -6.65 2.70
C THR A 359 8.46 -5.80 3.93
N LEU A 360 7.35 -6.05 4.61
CA LEU A 360 7.04 -5.48 5.92
C LEU A 360 7.66 -6.34 7.02
N ILE A 361 8.40 -5.72 7.95
CA ILE A 361 8.89 -6.35 9.17
C ILE A 361 8.20 -5.69 10.36
N SER A 362 7.62 -6.49 11.25
CA SER A 362 6.88 -6.03 12.43
C SER A 362 7.16 -6.90 13.66
N ILE A 363 6.96 -6.33 14.84
CA ILE A 363 7.17 -7.05 16.12
C ILE A 363 6.18 -8.21 16.25
N GLN A 364 4.94 -7.96 15.88
CA GLN A 364 3.86 -8.96 15.88
C GLN A 364 3.39 -9.20 14.44
N PRO A 365 2.74 -10.33 14.14
CA PRO A 365 2.08 -10.49 12.87
C PRO A 365 1.21 -9.25 12.60
N PHE A 366 1.30 -8.71 11.39
CA PHE A 366 0.61 -7.46 10.98
C PHE A 366 -0.92 -7.50 11.18
N GLU A 367 -1.45 -8.68 11.36
CA GLU A 367 -2.86 -8.98 11.54
C GLU A 367 -3.10 -9.40 12.97
N ASP A 368 -3.37 -8.43 13.85
CA ASP A 368 -3.81 -8.73 15.20
C ASP A 368 -5.30 -9.14 15.19
N ALA A 369 -5.53 -10.39 15.54
CA ALA A 369 -6.86 -10.82 15.93
C ALA A 369 -7.15 -10.32 17.35
N ARG A 370 -8.08 -9.39 17.46
CA ARG A 370 -8.48 -8.78 18.73
C ARG A 370 -9.96 -8.96 19.01
N ALA A 371 -10.36 -8.78 20.26
CA ALA A 371 -11.77 -8.64 20.57
C ALA A 371 -12.37 -7.44 19.83
N ALA A 372 -13.57 -7.60 19.30
CA ALA A 372 -14.29 -6.54 18.64
C ALA A 372 -14.81 -5.51 19.65
N THR A 373 -14.92 -4.28 19.21
CA THR A 373 -15.51 -3.15 19.93
C THR A 373 -16.74 -2.63 19.20
N ILE A 374 -17.50 -1.73 19.81
CA ILE A 374 -18.68 -1.11 19.18
C ILE A 374 -18.30 -0.41 17.86
N ASP A 375 -17.10 0.16 17.77
CA ASP A 375 -16.62 0.85 16.57
C ASP A 375 -16.43 -0.09 15.37
N ASP A 376 -16.29 -1.40 15.61
CA ASP A 376 -16.10 -2.42 14.58
C ASP A 376 -17.40 -2.90 13.93
N ILE A 377 -18.56 -2.56 14.49
CA ILE A 377 -19.87 -3.08 14.07
C ILE A 377 -20.11 -2.85 12.59
N ASN A 378 -19.82 -1.66 12.08
CA ASN A 378 -20.01 -1.35 10.66
C ASN A 378 -19.13 -2.23 9.78
N GLY A 379 -17.87 -2.42 10.13
CA GLY A 379 -16.94 -3.30 9.40
C GLY A 379 -17.37 -4.77 9.45
N ILE A 380 -17.87 -5.23 10.58
CA ILE A 380 -18.43 -6.58 10.73
C ILE A 380 -19.67 -6.74 9.83
N ILE A 381 -20.58 -5.77 9.84
CA ILE A 381 -21.77 -5.78 8.99
C ILE A 381 -21.40 -5.82 7.50
N GLU A 382 -20.43 -5.03 7.07
CA GLU A 382 -19.95 -5.05 5.68
C GLU A 382 -19.42 -6.43 5.27
N LEU A 383 -18.80 -7.17 6.20
CA LEU A 383 -18.33 -8.54 5.94
C LEU A 383 -19.44 -9.58 5.89
N ILE A 384 -20.39 -9.53 6.83
CA ILE A 384 -21.38 -10.60 7.00
C ILE A 384 -22.63 -10.39 6.13
N ARG A 385 -23.04 -9.13 5.86
CA ARG A 385 -24.29 -8.85 5.13
C ARG A 385 -24.35 -9.51 3.75
N PRO A 386 -23.31 -9.45 2.89
CA PRO A 386 -23.31 -10.15 1.61
C PRO A 386 -23.41 -11.68 1.74
N LEU A 387 -22.97 -12.23 2.87
CA LEU A 387 -23.08 -13.66 3.17
C LEU A 387 -24.47 -14.03 3.69
N GLU A 388 -25.09 -13.16 4.46
CA GLU A 388 -26.47 -13.30 4.92
C GLU A 388 -27.46 -13.25 3.74
N GLU A 389 -27.31 -12.30 2.84
CA GLU A 389 -28.13 -12.15 1.60
C GLU A 389 -28.05 -13.39 0.70
N ARG A 390 -26.90 -14.04 0.69
CA ARG A 390 -26.68 -15.30 -0.03
C ARG A 390 -27.11 -16.56 0.74
N GLY A 391 -27.66 -16.41 1.95
CA GLY A 391 -28.08 -17.51 2.82
C GLY A 391 -26.90 -18.32 3.41
N LEU A 392 -25.66 -17.81 3.34
CA LEU A 392 -24.48 -18.47 3.88
C LEU A 392 -24.31 -18.25 5.39
N LEU A 393 -24.75 -17.10 5.89
CA LEU A 393 -24.88 -16.79 7.30
C LEU A 393 -26.35 -16.55 7.66
N SER A 394 -26.69 -16.73 8.93
CA SER A 394 -28.03 -16.34 9.43
C SER A 394 -28.05 -14.83 9.63
N TYR A 395 -29.15 -14.18 9.24
CA TYR A 395 -29.32 -12.76 9.44
C TYR A 395 -29.25 -12.39 10.92
N ARG A 396 -28.56 -11.27 11.20
CA ARG A 396 -28.49 -10.64 12.53
C ARG A 396 -28.86 -9.17 12.44
N ALA A 397 -29.76 -8.75 13.29
CA ALA A 397 -30.06 -7.34 13.45
C ALA A 397 -28.86 -6.61 14.07
N THR A 398 -28.70 -5.32 13.76
CA THR A 398 -27.59 -4.51 14.29
C THR A 398 -27.60 -4.47 15.81
N GLU A 399 -28.77 -4.36 16.42
CA GLU A 399 -28.95 -4.39 17.87
C GLU A 399 -28.46 -5.69 18.51
N THR A 400 -28.65 -6.82 17.83
CA THR A 400 -28.14 -8.11 18.29
C THR A 400 -26.62 -8.17 18.19
N LEU A 401 -26.03 -7.58 17.15
CA LEU A 401 -24.57 -7.48 17.02
C LEU A 401 -23.96 -6.59 18.10
N GLU A 402 -24.62 -5.47 18.43
CA GLU A 402 -24.21 -4.59 19.53
C GLU A 402 -24.22 -5.32 20.90
N MET A 403 -25.27 -6.07 21.20
CA MET A 403 -25.35 -6.86 22.43
C MET A 403 -24.32 -7.97 22.51
N ASP A 404 -23.99 -8.57 21.37
CA ASP A 404 -23.08 -9.71 21.29
C ASP A 404 -21.64 -9.34 20.92
N ILE A 405 -21.31 -8.04 20.81
CA ILE A 405 -20.03 -7.58 20.28
C ILE A 405 -18.82 -8.14 21.03
N ASN A 406 -18.94 -8.37 22.33
CA ASN A 406 -17.90 -8.97 23.17
C ASN A 406 -17.60 -10.44 22.85
N LYS A 407 -18.48 -11.11 22.10
CA LYS A 407 -18.29 -12.49 21.59
C LYS A 407 -17.53 -12.49 20.27
N PHE A 408 -17.48 -11.35 19.57
CA PHE A 408 -16.81 -11.22 18.28
C PHE A 408 -15.32 -10.96 18.44
N HIS A 409 -14.57 -11.49 17.50
CA HIS A 409 -13.16 -11.22 17.29
C HIS A 409 -12.97 -10.84 15.83
N VAL A 410 -12.09 -9.91 15.60
CA VAL A 410 -11.82 -9.35 14.27
C VAL A 410 -10.33 -9.36 14.00
N ILE A 411 -9.98 -9.49 12.73
CA ILE A 411 -8.67 -9.12 12.22
C ILE A 411 -8.85 -7.81 11.48
N GLU A 412 -8.18 -6.79 11.97
CA GLU A 412 -8.15 -5.47 11.37
C GLU A 412 -6.85 -5.27 10.61
N GLN A 413 -6.94 -4.65 9.45
CA GLN A 413 -5.78 -4.21 8.69
C GLN A 413 -6.02 -2.78 8.19
N ASP A 414 -5.21 -1.83 8.68
CA ASP A 414 -5.29 -0.42 8.29
C ASP A 414 -6.70 0.19 8.38
N GLY A 415 -7.43 -0.10 9.46
CA GLY A 415 -8.79 0.39 9.69
C GLY A 415 -9.89 -0.39 8.97
N LEU A 416 -9.55 -1.45 8.23
CA LEU A 416 -10.51 -2.33 7.58
C LEU A 416 -10.63 -3.66 8.33
N ILE A 417 -11.84 -4.03 8.71
CA ILE A 417 -12.11 -5.37 9.24
C ILE A 417 -12.04 -6.38 8.09
N THR A 418 -11.00 -7.20 8.11
CA THR A 418 -10.73 -8.17 7.03
C THR A 418 -11.33 -9.55 7.32
N THR A 419 -11.47 -9.89 8.60
CA THR A 419 -11.99 -11.18 9.06
C THR A 419 -12.74 -10.98 10.36
N CYS A 420 -13.82 -11.72 10.56
CA CYS A 420 -14.51 -11.77 11.85
C CYS A 420 -14.96 -13.20 12.17
N ALA A 421 -15.10 -13.49 13.47
CA ALA A 421 -15.73 -14.67 14.00
C ALA A 421 -16.33 -14.38 15.37
N ALA A 422 -17.36 -15.12 15.78
CA ALA A 422 -17.97 -15.03 17.10
C ALA A 422 -17.89 -16.37 17.83
N LEU A 423 -17.65 -16.34 19.14
CA LEU A 423 -17.62 -17.52 20.02
C LEU A 423 -18.77 -17.45 21.02
N TYR A 424 -19.74 -18.35 20.90
CA TYR A 424 -20.85 -18.49 21.84
C TYR A 424 -20.59 -19.68 22.75
N GLU A 425 -20.50 -19.44 24.03
CA GLU A 425 -20.09 -20.42 25.04
C GLU A 425 -21.31 -21.13 25.66
N TYR A 426 -21.20 -22.42 25.84
CA TYR A 426 -22.15 -23.28 26.56
C TYR A 426 -21.38 -24.01 27.68
N PRO A 427 -21.10 -23.34 28.81
CA PRO A 427 -20.24 -23.89 29.86
C PRO A 427 -20.78 -25.17 30.48
N GLY A 428 -22.10 -25.32 30.58
CA GLY A 428 -22.76 -26.50 31.10
C GLY A 428 -22.46 -27.78 30.29
N ASP A 429 -22.21 -27.66 29.00
CA ASP A 429 -21.87 -28.75 28.07
C ASP A 429 -20.37 -28.77 27.71
N ALA A 430 -19.57 -27.88 28.28
CA ALA A 430 -18.15 -27.70 28.00
C ALA A 430 -17.85 -27.55 26.49
N ILE A 431 -18.74 -26.88 25.74
CA ILE A 431 -18.66 -26.70 24.29
C ILE A 431 -18.91 -25.21 23.90
N ALA A 432 -18.36 -24.79 22.78
CA ALA A 432 -18.66 -23.46 22.18
C ALA A 432 -19.13 -23.58 20.73
N GLU A 433 -19.97 -22.65 20.29
CA GLU A 433 -20.26 -22.41 18.87
C GLU A 433 -19.31 -21.39 18.30
N LEU A 434 -18.61 -21.76 17.25
CA LEU A 434 -17.91 -20.81 16.39
C LEU A 434 -18.86 -20.37 15.27
N ALA A 435 -19.31 -19.14 15.32
CA ALA A 435 -20.29 -18.57 14.41
C ALA A 435 -19.72 -17.37 13.64
N CYS A 436 -20.42 -16.90 12.62
CA CYS A 436 -20.07 -15.70 11.85
C CYS A 436 -18.65 -15.68 11.29
N VAL A 437 -18.05 -16.82 11.00
CA VAL A 437 -16.72 -16.86 10.37
C VAL A 437 -16.83 -16.29 8.97
N ALA A 438 -16.29 -15.08 8.79
CA ALA A 438 -16.32 -14.36 7.53
C ALA A 438 -14.94 -13.81 7.23
N VAL A 439 -14.50 -13.99 5.98
CA VAL A 439 -13.27 -13.40 5.44
C VAL A 439 -13.64 -12.57 4.23
N HIS A 440 -13.19 -11.32 4.22
CA HIS A 440 -13.43 -10.40 3.13
C HIS A 440 -12.95 -11.03 1.80
N PRO A 441 -13.71 -10.95 0.69
CA PRO A 441 -13.44 -11.68 -0.56
C PRO A 441 -12.03 -11.51 -1.10
N ARG A 442 -11.44 -10.32 -0.94
CA ARG A 442 -10.08 -10.00 -1.38
C ARG A 442 -8.98 -10.58 -0.48
N TYR A 443 -9.35 -11.06 0.70
CA TYR A 443 -8.45 -11.56 1.72
C TYR A 443 -8.60 -13.09 1.92
N ARG A 444 -9.38 -13.72 1.06
CA ARG A 444 -9.50 -15.17 1.01
C ARG A 444 -8.20 -15.82 0.67
N ASN A 445 -7.69 -16.68 0.40
CA ASN A 445 -6.42 -17.30 -0.04
C ASN A 445 -5.18 -16.91 0.80
N GLY A 446 -5.37 -16.35 2.01
CA GLY A 446 -4.35 -16.11 3.00
C GLY A 446 -4.69 -16.93 4.26
N GLU A 447 -3.73 -17.11 5.14
CA GLU A 447 -3.87 -17.91 6.37
C GLU A 447 -4.76 -17.27 7.46
N ARG A 448 -5.47 -16.18 7.14
CA ARG A 448 -6.25 -15.37 8.10
C ARG A 448 -7.40 -16.13 8.75
N GLY A 449 -8.12 -16.89 7.95
CA GLY A 449 -9.17 -17.77 8.48
C GLY A 449 -8.61 -18.81 9.45
N ASP A 450 -7.44 -19.34 9.12
CA ASP A 450 -6.73 -20.32 9.93
C ASP A 450 -6.21 -19.70 11.21
N TYR A 451 -5.62 -18.51 11.12
CA TYR A 451 -5.12 -17.77 12.28
C TYR A 451 -6.27 -17.41 13.25
N LEU A 452 -7.38 -16.84 12.72
CA LEU A 452 -8.53 -16.50 13.55
C LEU A 452 -9.15 -17.75 14.19
N LEU A 453 -9.25 -18.86 13.43
CA LEU A 453 -9.73 -20.14 13.97
C LEU A 453 -8.83 -20.63 15.11
N SER A 454 -7.52 -20.65 14.93
CA SER A 454 -6.56 -21.08 15.96
C SER A 454 -6.67 -20.26 17.23
N MET A 455 -6.82 -18.94 17.10
CA MET A 455 -7.02 -18.04 18.23
C MET A 455 -8.35 -18.31 18.94
N MET A 456 -9.43 -18.56 18.20
CA MET A 456 -10.74 -18.89 18.79
C MET A 456 -10.72 -20.24 19.52
N GLU A 457 -9.98 -21.21 18.99
CA GLU A 457 -9.75 -22.49 19.66
C GLU A 457 -8.99 -22.32 20.98
N GLU A 458 -7.91 -21.52 20.96
CA GLU A 458 -7.14 -21.22 22.16
C GLU A 458 -7.97 -20.49 23.21
N LYS A 459 -8.78 -19.53 22.77
CA LYS A 459 -9.73 -18.85 23.68
C LYS A 459 -10.74 -19.81 24.29
N ALA A 460 -11.25 -20.75 23.52
CA ALA A 460 -12.15 -21.77 24.04
C ALA A 460 -11.44 -22.66 25.09
N ARG A 461 -10.18 -23.06 24.84
CA ARG A 461 -9.37 -23.85 25.82
C ARG A 461 -9.14 -23.07 27.11
N THR A 462 -8.74 -21.79 27.02
CA THR A 462 -8.50 -20.95 28.21
C THR A 462 -9.74 -20.76 29.07
N LYS A 463 -10.95 -20.91 28.48
CA LYS A 463 -12.24 -20.92 29.19
C LYS A 463 -12.68 -22.29 29.69
N GLY A 464 -11.83 -23.30 29.57
CA GLY A 464 -12.11 -24.66 30.05
C GLY A 464 -13.08 -25.42 29.14
N LEU A 465 -13.31 -24.98 27.90
CA LEU A 465 -14.17 -25.68 26.95
C LEU A 465 -13.35 -26.76 26.23
N THR A 466 -13.96 -27.96 26.09
CA THR A 466 -13.28 -29.13 25.52
C THR A 466 -13.65 -29.39 24.06
N ARG A 467 -14.68 -28.74 23.55
CA ARG A 467 -15.19 -28.92 22.19
C ARG A 467 -15.63 -27.60 21.58
N ILE A 468 -15.54 -27.54 20.26
CA ILE A 468 -16.06 -26.43 19.47
C ILE A 468 -16.90 -26.97 18.31
N PHE A 469 -18.03 -26.36 18.01
CA PHE A 469 -18.85 -26.76 16.88
C PHE A 469 -19.14 -25.57 15.95
N VAL A 470 -19.47 -25.90 14.71
CA VAL A 470 -19.89 -24.94 13.67
C VAL A 470 -21.14 -25.46 12.96
N LEU A 471 -21.98 -24.52 12.52
CA LEU A 471 -23.12 -24.78 11.66
C LEU A 471 -22.85 -24.20 10.28
N SER A 472 -22.57 -25.05 9.29
CA SER A 472 -22.17 -24.62 7.95
C SER A 472 -23.11 -25.15 6.86
N THR A 473 -23.38 -24.30 5.86
CA THR A 473 -24.12 -24.69 4.65
C THR A 473 -23.20 -25.00 3.47
N GLN A 474 -22.04 -24.36 3.36
CA GLN A 474 -21.13 -24.51 2.22
C GLN A 474 -19.68 -24.80 2.62
N SER A 475 -19.18 -24.26 3.73
CA SER A 475 -17.76 -24.33 4.10
C SER A 475 -17.38 -25.60 4.86
N SER A 476 -18.21 -26.66 4.81
CA SER A 476 -17.96 -27.91 5.57
C SER A 476 -16.63 -28.55 5.19
N HIS A 477 -16.18 -28.42 3.94
CA HIS A 477 -14.91 -29.00 3.50
C HIS A 477 -13.72 -28.31 4.17
N TRP A 478 -13.69 -26.97 4.18
CA TRP A 478 -12.65 -26.20 4.87
C TRP A 478 -12.58 -26.52 6.36
N PHE A 479 -13.72 -26.62 7.06
CA PHE A 479 -13.73 -27.01 8.45
C PHE A 479 -13.22 -28.44 8.67
N ALA A 480 -13.54 -29.37 7.74
CA ALA A 480 -13.02 -30.74 7.81
C ALA A 480 -11.49 -30.79 7.69
N GLU A 481 -10.89 -29.96 6.79
CA GLU A 481 -9.45 -29.82 6.67
C GLU A 481 -8.80 -29.28 7.97
N LYS A 482 -9.55 -28.51 8.76
CA LYS A 482 -9.12 -27.98 10.07
C LYS A 482 -9.44 -28.92 11.24
N GLY A 483 -9.81 -30.15 10.97
CA GLY A 483 -10.02 -31.21 11.97
C GLY A 483 -11.41 -31.30 12.56
N PHE A 484 -12.39 -30.56 12.02
CA PHE A 484 -13.79 -30.73 12.40
C PHE A 484 -14.38 -32.00 11.77
N LYS A 485 -15.15 -32.72 12.52
CA LYS A 485 -15.81 -33.98 12.08
C LYS A 485 -17.32 -33.77 12.00
N PRO A 486 -18.01 -34.41 11.04
CA PRO A 486 -19.47 -34.41 10.99
C PRO A 486 -20.07 -34.95 12.30
N ALA A 487 -21.12 -34.29 12.76
CA ALA A 487 -21.83 -34.63 13.99
C ALA A 487 -23.34 -34.52 13.78
N SER A 488 -24.12 -35.01 14.74
CA SER A 488 -25.57 -34.94 14.69
C SER A 488 -26.13 -33.75 15.46
N LEU A 489 -27.39 -33.41 15.24
CA LEU A 489 -28.06 -32.34 15.96
C LEU A 489 -28.12 -32.63 17.47
N THR A 490 -28.19 -33.92 17.85
CA THR A 490 -28.23 -34.37 19.25
C THR A 490 -26.91 -34.15 20.01
N ASP A 491 -25.82 -33.90 19.29
CA ASP A 491 -24.50 -33.61 19.88
C ASP A 491 -24.34 -32.14 20.30
N LEU A 492 -25.32 -31.27 19.94
CA LEU A 492 -25.36 -29.88 20.30
C LEU A 492 -25.99 -29.64 21.69
N PRO A 493 -25.68 -28.53 22.36
CA PRO A 493 -26.37 -28.10 23.56
C PRO A 493 -27.90 -28.02 23.36
N ALA A 494 -28.67 -28.39 24.36
CA ALA A 494 -30.13 -28.43 24.29
C ALA A 494 -30.75 -27.10 23.87
N GLU A 495 -30.20 -26.00 24.38
CA GLU A 495 -30.59 -24.64 23.99
C GLU A 495 -30.40 -24.41 22.48
N LYS A 496 -29.30 -24.89 21.91
CA LYS A 496 -29.01 -24.71 20.47
C LYS A 496 -29.87 -25.62 19.60
N GLN A 497 -30.17 -26.84 20.09
CA GLN A 497 -31.10 -27.74 19.40
C GLN A 497 -32.49 -27.10 19.25
N ALA A 498 -32.99 -26.47 20.32
CA ALA A 498 -34.30 -25.77 20.31
C ALA A 498 -34.38 -24.64 19.28
N HIS A 499 -33.25 -23.96 19.02
CA HIS A 499 -33.16 -22.82 18.08
C HIS A 499 -32.58 -23.21 16.71
N TYR A 500 -32.44 -24.51 16.42
CA TYR A 500 -31.90 -24.93 15.14
C TYR A 500 -32.83 -24.63 13.98
N ASN A 501 -32.31 -23.97 12.96
CA ASN A 501 -33.09 -23.57 11.78
C ASN A 501 -33.27 -24.76 10.82
N GLN A 502 -34.44 -25.39 10.88
CA GLN A 502 -34.82 -26.58 10.06
C GLN A 502 -34.91 -26.24 8.55
N THR A 503 -35.20 -25.00 8.19
CA THR A 503 -35.31 -24.58 6.79
C THR A 503 -33.92 -24.47 6.16
N ARG A 504 -32.93 -23.97 6.90
CA ARG A 504 -31.56 -23.78 6.45
C ARG A 504 -30.76 -25.08 6.37
N ARG A 505 -31.08 -26.08 7.19
CA ARG A 505 -30.44 -27.41 7.23
C ARG A 505 -28.92 -27.38 7.25
N SER A 506 -28.34 -26.51 8.08
CA SER A 506 -26.88 -26.41 8.22
C SER A 506 -26.29 -27.75 8.73
N LYS A 507 -25.18 -28.16 8.15
CA LYS A 507 -24.43 -29.33 8.65
C LYS A 507 -23.79 -28.98 9.99
N VAL A 508 -23.85 -29.89 10.93
CA VAL A 508 -23.17 -29.81 12.23
C VAL A 508 -21.79 -30.44 12.10
N LEU A 509 -20.75 -29.70 12.49
CA LEU A 509 -19.39 -30.22 12.57
C LEU A 509 -18.82 -29.88 13.94
N ILE A 510 -18.11 -30.82 14.57
CA ILE A 510 -17.52 -30.67 15.90
C ILE A 510 -16.03 -30.99 15.85
N LYS A 511 -15.25 -30.24 16.61
CA LYS A 511 -13.82 -30.47 16.86
C LYS A 511 -13.56 -30.56 18.35
N ASN A 512 -12.80 -31.57 18.79
CA ASN A 512 -12.28 -31.66 20.15
C ASN A 512 -11.06 -30.74 20.27
N LEU A 513 -10.97 -30.02 21.38
CA LEU A 513 -9.91 -29.05 21.70
C LEU A 513 -8.93 -29.69 22.70
N ASN A 514 -8.28 -30.77 22.32
CA ASN A 514 -7.30 -31.45 23.19
C ASN A 514 -6.04 -30.66 23.37
#